data_a84d247535dd519609237a3f8278701d
#
_entry.id   a84d247535dd519609237a3f8278701d
#
_cell.length_a   1.000
_cell.length_b   1.000
_cell.length_c   1.000
_cell.angle_alpha   90.00
_cell.angle_beta   90.00
_cell.angle_gamma   90.00
#
_symmetry.space_group_name_H-M   'P 1'
#
loop_
_entity.id
_entity.type
_entity.pdbx_description
1 polymer ?
#
loop_
_entity_poly.entity_id
_entity_poly.type
_entity_poly.pdbx_seq_one_letter_code
_entity_poly.pdbx_strand_id
1 'polypeptide(L)'
;NTNSAKGEGVISTFTISSDGTTITEVGSLEHDTDKGFWNSLVQVDSDTYALAYQGAGDDGFIATFTISSDGTTITEVDSLEHDTGKGSHNSLVQVDSDTYALAYAGTDDDGFISTFTIDSDGTITAVKTQSEGNNLEHDTSNGSHTSLVQVDSDTYALAYMNNTNSAKGEGVISTFTISSDGTTITEVASLEHDTDIALNTSLVQVDPDTYALAYTGTASDGFISTFTISSDGTTITEVGSLEHDTVRGFYNSLVQVDSDTYALAYDAGCCGTASISTFDIATSTPHQVGTVSTTS
;
A
#
# COMPACT_ATOMS: atom_id res chain seq x y z
N ASN A 1 -23.44 9.72 -9.82
CA ASN A 1 -22.90 10.40 -8.63
C ASN A 1 -23.04 11.89 -8.80
N THR A 2 -23.93 12.50 -8.04
CA THR A 2 -24.37 13.89 -8.25
C THR A 2 -23.82 14.86 -7.21
N ASN A 3 -22.80 14.46 -6.42
CA ASN A 3 -22.22 15.37 -5.41
C ASN A 3 -20.70 15.23 -5.23
N SER A 4 -19.94 15.17 -6.30
CA SER A 4 -18.50 14.92 -6.32
C SER A 4 -17.61 16.12 -5.96
N ALA A 5 -18.02 16.99 -5.04
CA ALA A 5 -17.17 18.09 -4.58
C ALA A 5 -16.29 17.74 -3.39
N LYS A 6 -16.51 16.59 -2.70
CA LYS A 6 -15.88 16.26 -1.43
C LYS A 6 -14.98 15.02 -1.43
N GLY A 7 -15.09 14.14 -2.43
CA GLY A 7 -14.31 12.90 -2.48
C GLY A 7 -14.83 11.80 -1.53
N GLU A 8 -16.16 11.67 -1.44
CA GLU A 8 -16.86 10.67 -0.61
C GLU A 8 -16.24 9.28 -0.72
N GLY A 9 -16.12 8.56 0.40
CA GLY A 9 -15.59 7.20 0.47
C GLY A 9 -16.66 6.15 0.14
N VAL A 10 -16.39 5.30 -0.85
CA VAL A 10 -17.33 4.26 -1.30
C VAL A 10 -16.64 2.92 -1.43
N ILE A 11 -17.27 1.86 -0.91
CA ILE A 11 -16.94 0.46 -1.19
C ILE A 11 -17.98 -0.07 -2.19
N SER A 12 -17.51 -0.70 -3.27
CA SER A 12 -18.36 -1.38 -4.25
C SER A 12 -17.89 -2.81 -4.49
N THR A 13 -18.83 -3.69 -4.74
CA THR A 13 -18.61 -5.09 -5.12
C THR A 13 -18.94 -5.31 -6.59
N PHE A 14 -18.19 -6.17 -7.23
CA PHE A 14 -18.33 -6.47 -8.65
C PHE A 14 -18.31 -7.98 -8.89
N THR A 15 -19.11 -8.45 -9.84
CA THR A 15 -18.89 -9.75 -10.46
C THR A 15 -18.09 -9.59 -11.75
N ILE A 16 -17.14 -10.49 -11.95
CA ILE A 16 -16.32 -10.55 -13.16
C ILE A 16 -16.58 -11.92 -13.81
N SER A 17 -17.00 -11.94 -15.09
CA SER A 17 -17.17 -13.20 -15.83
C SER A 17 -15.86 -13.98 -15.92
N SER A 18 -15.92 -15.30 -15.99
CA SER A 18 -14.73 -16.17 -16.02
C SER A 18 -13.79 -15.92 -17.20
N ASP A 19 -14.30 -15.32 -18.28
CA ASP A 19 -13.52 -14.91 -19.46
C ASP A 19 -13.04 -13.45 -19.39
N GLY A 20 -13.32 -12.73 -18.26
CA GLY A 20 -12.94 -11.35 -18.03
C GLY A 20 -13.67 -10.30 -18.90
N THR A 21 -14.64 -10.73 -19.74
CA THR A 21 -15.26 -9.84 -20.72
C THR A 21 -16.40 -8.97 -20.15
N THR A 22 -16.95 -9.34 -19.01
CA THR A 22 -18.07 -8.64 -18.38
C THR A 22 -17.78 -8.35 -16.92
N ILE A 23 -17.91 -7.07 -16.55
CA ILE A 23 -17.82 -6.59 -15.17
C ILE A 23 -19.16 -5.95 -14.82
N THR A 24 -19.77 -6.37 -13.73
CA THR A 24 -21.07 -5.83 -13.28
C THR A 24 -20.98 -5.45 -11.81
N GLU A 25 -21.32 -4.20 -11.48
CA GLU A 25 -21.46 -3.77 -10.09
C GLU A 25 -22.66 -4.49 -9.45
N VAL A 26 -22.45 -4.99 -8.23
CA VAL A 26 -23.42 -5.81 -7.49
C VAL A 26 -23.98 -5.04 -6.31
N GLY A 27 -23.11 -4.43 -5.52
CA GLY A 27 -23.45 -3.65 -4.33
C GLY A 27 -22.53 -2.46 -4.14
N SER A 28 -23.00 -1.48 -3.38
CA SER A 28 -22.23 -0.27 -3.06
C SER A 28 -22.65 0.28 -1.71
N LEU A 29 -21.69 0.74 -0.92
CA LEU A 29 -21.89 1.42 0.36
C LEU A 29 -21.02 2.67 0.40
N GLU A 30 -21.64 3.83 0.68
CA GLU A 30 -20.94 5.04 1.06
C GLU A 30 -20.57 4.92 2.55
N HIS A 31 -19.25 4.83 2.84
CA HIS A 31 -18.75 4.68 4.21
C HIS A 31 -18.27 6.00 4.81
N ASP A 32 -17.97 6.98 3.97
CA ASP A 32 -17.60 8.33 4.42
C ASP A 32 -18.22 9.38 3.49
N THR A 33 -19.00 10.31 4.08
CA THR A 33 -19.72 11.37 3.34
C THR A 33 -18.88 12.60 3.03
N ASP A 34 -17.63 12.64 3.51
CA ASP A 34 -16.71 13.76 3.31
C ASP A 34 -15.49 13.37 2.48
N LYS A 35 -14.70 12.38 2.93
CA LYS A 35 -13.49 11.91 2.27
C LYS A 35 -13.32 10.39 2.35
N GLY A 36 -12.69 9.80 1.33
CA GLY A 36 -12.27 8.41 1.30
C GLY A 36 -11.07 8.27 0.40
N PHE A 37 -9.91 8.82 0.83
CA PHE A 37 -8.68 8.81 0.05
C PHE A 37 -7.65 7.82 0.63
N TRP A 38 -6.65 7.49 -0.17
CA TRP A 38 -5.51 6.66 0.22
C TRP A 38 -5.92 5.32 0.82
N ASN A 39 -6.86 4.67 0.18
CA ASN A 39 -7.49 3.44 0.64
C ASN A 39 -6.54 2.24 0.60
N SER A 40 -6.53 1.44 1.68
CA SER A 40 -5.88 0.14 1.73
C SER A 40 -6.84 -0.88 2.32
N LEU A 41 -7.25 -1.86 1.52
CA LEU A 41 -8.26 -2.87 1.85
C LEU A 41 -7.61 -4.24 1.99
N VAL A 42 -7.90 -4.94 3.08
CA VAL A 42 -7.47 -6.33 3.31
C VAL A 42 -8.67 -7.19 3.71
N GLN A 43 -8.62 -8.46 3.36
CA GLN A 43 -9.58 -9.45 3.86
C GLN A 43 -9.17 -9.91 5.25
N VAL A 44 -10.09 -9.89 6.20
CA VAL A 44 -9.90 -10.35 7.57
C VAL A 44 -10.26 -11.84 7.69
N ASP A 45 -11.44 -12.17 7.16
CA ASP A 45 -11.93 -13.55 7.14
C ASP A 45 -12.86 -13.78 5.92
N SER A 46 -13.67 -14.83 5.91
CA SER A 46 -14.46 -15.24 4.74
C SER A 46 -15.39 -14.16 4.19
N ASP A 47 -15.92 -13.28 5.05
CA ASP A 47 -16.90 -12.24 4.71
C ASP A 47 -16.58 -10.88 5.37
N THR A 48 -15.51 -10.78 6.15
CA THR A 48 -15.07 -9.57 6.84
C THR A 48 -13.85 -8.96 6.16
N TYR A 49 -13.87 -7.64 5.98
CA TYR A 49 -12.83 -6.84 5.35
C TYR A 49 -12.49 -5.63 6.22
N ALA A 50 -11.21 -5.24 6.25
CA ALA A 50 -10.74 -4.03 6.90
C ALA A 50 -10.21 -3.04 5.87
N LEU A 51 -10.60 -1.77 6.02
CA LEU A 51 -10.22 -0.64 5.16
C LEU A 51 -9.56 0.43 6.01
N ALA A 52 -8.30 0.73 5.72
CA ALA A 52 -7.65 1.94 6.20
C ALA A 52 -7.81 3.06 5.15
N TYR A 53 -8.16 4.27 5.60
CA TYR A 53 -8.38 5.41 4.71
C TYR A 53 -8.18 6.76 5.40
N GLN A 54 -8.00 7.79 4.59
CA GLN A 54 -8.07 9.18 5.03
C GLN A 54 -9.52 9.65 4.92
N GLY A 55 -10.10 10.01 6.07
CA GLY A 55 -11.48 10.45 6.17
C GLY A 55 -11.65 11.95 6.38
N ALA A 56 -12.78 12.34 6.98
CA ALA A 56 -13.10 13.71 7.30
C ALA A 56 -11.99 14.36 8.15
N GLY A 57 -11.72 15.63 7.94
CA GLY A 57 -10.64 16.35 8.65
C GLY A 57 -9.22 16.09 8.14
N ASP A 58 -9.01 15.19 7.20
CA ASP A 58 -7.76 14.55 6.79
C ASP A 58 -7.28 13.46 7.78
N ASP A 59 -8.10 13.16 8.80
CA ASP A 59 -7.78 12.21 9.86
C ASP A 59 -7.66 10.77 9.35
N GLY A 60 -6.95 9.92 10.09
CA GLY A 60 -6.74 8.51 9.74
C GLY A 60 -7.78 7.59 10.37
N PHE A 61 -8.45 6.80 9.55
CA PHE A 61 -9.46 5.82 9.98
C PHE A 61 -9.11 4.40 9.54
N ILE A 62 -9.54 3.45 10.36
CA ILE A 62 -9.67 2.05 9.98
C ILE A 62 -11.09 1.61 10.27
N ALA A 63 -11.76 0.99 9.30
CA ALA A 63 -13.12 0.48 9.44
C ALA A 63 -13.23 -0.96 8.95
N THR A 64 -14.16 -1.72 9.53
CA THR A 64 -14.44 -3.10 9.12
C THR A 64 -15.83 -3.21 8.50
N PHE A 65 -15.94 -4.11 7.54
CA PHE A 65 -17.16 -4.34 6.78
C PHE A 65 -17.42 -5.82 6.62
N THR A 66 -18.67 -6.24 6.73
CA THR A 66 -19.09 -7.54 6.24
C THR A 66 -19.67 -7.41 4.84
N ILE A 67 -19.30 -8.35 3.96
CA ILE A 67 -19.79 -8.43 2.59
C ILE A 67 -20.44 -9.79 2.38
N SER A 68 -21.74 -9.82 2.04
CA SER A 68 -22.44 -11.07 1.75
C SER A 68 -21.77 -11.85 0.61
N SER A 69 -21.84 -13.17 0.64
CA SER A 69 -21.18 -14.05 -0.34
C SER A 69 -21.61 -13.81 -1.80
N ASP A 70 -22.78 -13.20 -2.03
CA ASP A 70 -23.26 -12.78 -3.34
C ASP A 70 -22.88 -11.32 -3.68
N GLY A 71 -22.21 -10.63 -2.76
CA GLY A 71 -21.77 -9.24 -2.90
C GLY A 71 -22.88 -8.19 -2.84
N THR A 72 -24.15 -8.58 -2.60
CA THR A 72 -25.28 -7.64 -2.68
C THR A 72 -25.42 -6.75 -1.45
N THR A 73 -24.88 -7.18 -0.31
CA THR A 73 -25.00 -6.47 0.96
C THR A 73 -23.61 -6.19 1.52
N ILE A 74 -23.35 -4.92 1.76
CA ILE A 74 -22.15 -4.43 2.44
C ILE A 74 -22.62 -3.72 3.71
N THR A 75 -22.10 -4.09 4.87
CA THR A 75 -22.45 -3.49 6.15
C THR A 75 -21.19 -3.09 6.90
N GLU A 76 -21.09 -1.84 7.30
CA GLU A 76 -20.05 -1.38 8.23
C GLU A 76 -20.31 -2.00 9.61
N VAL A 77 -19.27 -2.57 10.21
CA VAL A 77 -19.32 -3.25 11.52
C VAL A 77 -18.77 -2.35 12.60
N ASP A 78 -17.56 -1.82 12.40
CA ASP A 78 -16.86 -0.97 13.36
C ASP A 78 -15.99 0.04 12.63
N SER A 79 -15.65 1.14 13.31
CA SER A 79 -14.79 2.18 12.79
C SER A 79 -13.99 2.82 13.92
N LEU A 80 -12.69 3.00 13.71
CA LEU A 80 -11.76 3.58 14.66
C LEU A 80 -10.95 4.69 13.98
N GLU A 81 -10.94 5.88 14.59
CA GLU A 81 -10.01 6.96 14.27
C GLU A 81 -8.68 6.69 14.95
N HIS A 82 -7.67 6.31 14.16
CA HIS A 82 -6.34 5.97 14.68
C HIS A 82 -5.37 7.16 14.75
N ASP A 83 -5.65 8.20 13.96
CA ASP A 83 -4.87 9.44 13.95
C ASP A 83 -5.81 10.65 13.73
N THR A 84 -5.80 11.59 14.66
CA THR A 84 -6.64 12.80 14.67
C THR A 84 -6.04 13.98 13.91
N GLY A 85 -4.87 13.81 13.31
CA GLY A 85 -4.16 14.86 12.60
C GLY A 85 -4.05 14.62 11.10
N LYS A 86 -3.68 13.41 10.71
CA LYS A 86 -3.57 13.00 9.30
C LYS A 86 -3.46 11.49 9.19
N GLY A 87 -4.04 10.91 8.13
CA GLY A 87 -3.91 9.48 7.82
C GLY A 87 -3.88 9.23 6.31
N SER A 88 -2.76 9.52 5.67
CA SER A 88 -2.63 9.40 4.22
C SER A 88 -1.63 8.33 3.79
N HIS A 89 -1.67 7.92 2.51
CA HIS A 89 -0.76 6.92 1.94
C HIS A 89 -0.76 5.59 2.72
N ASN A 90 -1.93 5.10 3.06
CA ASN A 90 -2.14 3.93 3.88
C ASN A 90 -1.69 2.63 3.21
N SER A 91 -1.00 1.76 3.95
CA SER A 91 -0.66 0.40 3.56
C SER A 91 -0.90 -0.54 4.74
N LEU A 92 -2.00 -1.31 4.68
CA LEU A 92 -2.48 -2.22 5.72
C LEU A 92 -2.11 -3.67 5.37
N VAL A 93 -1.54 -4.41 6.32
CA VAL A 93 -1.20 -5.83 6.17
C VAL A 93 -1.61 -6.63 7.39
N GLN A 94 -1.89 -7.92 7.20
CA GLN A 94 -2.10 -8.86 8.30
C GLN A 94 -0.75 -9.28 8.90
N VAL A 95 -0.66 -9.31 10.23
CA VAL A 95 0.52 -9.74 11.01
C VAL A 95 0.34 -11.16 11.53
N ASP A 96 -0.80 -11.42 12.15
CA ASP A 96 -1.18 -12.74 12.66
C ASP A 96 -2.69 -12.93 12.41
N SER A 97 -3.27 -13.99 12.95
CA SER A 97 -4.68 -14.37 12.72
C SER A 97 -5.69 -13.24 12.95
N ASP A 98 -5.42 -12.35 13.89
CA ASP A 98 -6.27 -11.23 14.29
C ASP A 98 -5.52 -9.89 14.43
N THR A 99 -4.21 -9.88 14.17
CA THR A 99 -3.36 -8.69 14.32
C THR A 99 -3.01 -8.10 12.95
N TYR A 100 -3.08 -6.78 12.84
CA TYR A 100 -2.86 -6.00 11.62
C TYR A 100 -1.88 -4.86 11.89
N ALA A 101 -1.06 -4.54 10.90
CA ALA A 101 -0.16 -3.39 10.90
C ALA A 101 -0.50 -2.43 9.75
N LEU A 102 -0.51 -1.15 10.05
CA LEU A 102 -0.76 -0.05 9.12
C LEU A 102 0.43 0.89 9.07
N ALA A 103 1.08 0.99 7.92
CA ALA A 103 2.03 2.05 7.64
C ALA A 103 1.31 3.22 6.95
N TYR A 104 1.59 4.46 7.37
CA TYR A 104 0.93 5.65 6.83
C TYR A 104 1.74 6.93 7.06
N ALA A 105 1.39 8.01 6.36
CA ALA A 105 1.86 9.35 6.66
C ALA A 105 0.84 10.04 7.57
N GLY A 106 1.30 10.40 8.78
CA GLY A 106 0.54 11.10 9.79
C GLY A 106 0.77 12.61 9.80
N THR A 107 0.59 13.24 10.95
CA THR A 107 0.81 14.68 11.17
C THR A 107 2.20 15.08 10.67
N ASP A 108 2.30 16.25 10.05
CA ASP A 108 3.52 16.83 9.45
C ASP A 108 4.14 15.99 8.30
N ASP A 109 3.39 15.03 7.76
CA ASP A 109 3.83 14.01 6.80
C ASP A 109 4.80 12.97 7.37
N ASP A 110 5.02 12.95 8.69
CA ASP A 110 5.89 11.98 9.34
C ASP A 110 5.39 10.53 9.13
N GLY A 111 6.32 9.58 9.10
CA GLY A 111 6.03 8.19 8.86
C GLY A 111 5.71 7.40 10.12
N PHE A 112 4.57 6.72 10.16
CA PHE A 112 4.13 5.94 11.30
C PHE A 112 3.79 4.49 10.94
N ILE A 113 3.97 3.60 11.92
CA ILE A 113 3.39 2.25 11.91
C ILE A 113 2.50 2.12 13.15
N SER A 114 1.23 1.81 12.93
CA SER A 114 0.23 1.48 13.94
C SER A 114 -0.18 0.01 13.87
N THR A 115 -0.62 -0.57 14.98
CA THR A 115 -1.11 -1.96 15.03
C THR A 115 -2.48 -2.04 15.69
N PHE A 116 -3.27 -3.01 15.25
CA PHE A 116 -4.65 -3.25 15.66
C PHE A 116 -4.89 -4.75 15.82
N THR A 117 -5.82 -5.12 16.70
CA THR A 117 -6.48 -6.42 16.60
C THR A 117 -7.88 -6.24 16.00
N ILE A 118 -8.28 -7.17 15.16
CA ILE A 118 -9.61 -7.22 14.54
C ILE A 118 -10.16 -8.61 14.81
N ASP A 119 -11.17 -8.67 15.68
CA ASP A 119 -11.82 -9.92 16.06
C ASP A 119 -12.65 -10.49 14.89
N SER A 120 -13.01 -11.77 14.96
CA SER A 120 -13.81 -12.44 13.93
C SER A 120 -15.23 -11.86 13.74
N ASP A 121 -15.71 -11.05 14.68
CA ASP A 121 -16.96 -10.30 14.53
C ASP A 121 -16.76 -8.90 13.89
N GLY A 122 -15.51 -8.56 13.55
CA GLY A 122 -15.14 -7.29 12.94
C GLY A 122 -14.84 -6.17 13.93
N THR A 123 -14.86 -6.42 15.24
CA THR A 123 -14.53 -5.40 16.26
C THR A 123 -13.05 -5.04 16.19
N ILE A 124 -12.75 -3.74 16.12
CA ILE A 124 -11.38 -3.19 16.04
C ILE A 124 -10.91 -2.75 17.42
N THR A 125 -9.72 -3.19 17.82
CA THR A 125 -9.06 -2.69 19.03
C THR A 125 -7.69 -2.12 18.69
N ALA A 126 -7.42 -0.88 19.09
CA ALA A 126 -6.11 -0.27 18.96
C ALA A 126 -5.09 -0.96 19.86
N VAL A 127 -3.94 -1.37 19.32
CA VAL A 127 -2.81 -1.90 20.09
C VAL A 127 -1.73 -0.83 20.21
N LYS A 128 -1.30 -0.26 19.07
CA LYS A 128 -0.40 0.89 19.00
C LYS A 128 -0.91 1.86 17.95
N THR A 129 -1.30 3.07 18.37
CA THR A 129 -1.83 4.10 17.49
C THR A 129 -1.36 5.49 17.90
N GLN A 130 -1.47 6.46 16.98
CA GLN A 130 -1.16 7.87 17.28
C GLN A 130 -2.15 8.43 18.33
N SER A 131 -3.41 8.09 18.24
CA SER A 131 -4.41 8.52 19.22
C SER A 131 -4.12 8.03 20.65
N GLU A 132 -3.46 6.87 20.80
CA GLU A 132 -2.98 6.34 22.09
C GLU A 132 -1.57 6.85 22.46
N GLY A 133 -0.87 7.54 21.51
CA GLY A 133 0.48 8.09 21.71
C GLY A 133 1.55 7.00 21.87
N ASN A 134 1.38 5.84 21.25
CA ASN A 134 2.28 4.68 21.42
C ASN A 134 2.63 3.94 20.11
N ASN A 135 2.26 4.48 18.94
CA ASN A 135 2.69 3.98 17.64
C ASN A 135 4.21 4.10 17.45
N LEU A 136 4.76 3.49 16.41
CA LEU A 136 6.13 3.71 15.99
C LEU A 136 6.17 4.86 14.97
N GLU A 137 6.84 5.94 15.30
CA GLU A 137 7.29 6.93 14.33
C GLU A 137 8.63 6.47 13.76
N HIS A 138 8.62 6.02 12.50
CA HIS A 138 9.82 5.50 11.84
C HIS A 138 10.55 6.57 11.01
N ASP A 139 9.87 7.66 10.68
CA ASP A 139 10.43 8.78 9.95
C ASP A 139 9.84 10.11 10.45
N THR A 140 10.72 11.06 10.81
CA THR A 140 10.38 12.39 11.35
C THR A 140 10.40 13.50 10.30
N SER A 141 10.56 13.15 9.02
CA SER A 141 10.72 14.12 7.95
C SER A 141 9.67 14.00 6.85
N ASN A 142 9.41 12.79 6.39
CA ASN A 142 8.34 12.43 5.46
C ASN A 142 8.30 10.91 5.31
N GLY A 143 7.22 10.28 5.69
CA GLY A 143 7.01 8.83 5.54
C GLY A 143 5.83 8.52 4.64
N SER A 144 5.73 9.18 3.50
CA SER A 144 4.60 9.07 2.58
C SER A 144 4.83 8.06 1.45
N HIS A 145 3.78 7.80 0.65
CA HIS A 145 3.81 6.84 -0.45
C HIS A 145 4.22 5.43 0.00
N THR A 146 3.65 4.98 1.10
CA THR A 146 4.00 3.73 1.79
C THR A 146 3.55 2.49 1.04
N SER A 147 4.38 1.43 1.07
CA SER A 147 4.02 0.09 0.62
C SER A 147 4.67 -0.93 1.55
N LEU A 148 3.87 -1.56 2.42
CA LEU A 148 4.29 -2.52 3.45
C LEU A 148 4.01 -3.94 2.99
N VAL A 149 4.99 -4.85 3.11
CA VAL A 149 4.85 -6.28 2.80
C VAL A 149 5.48 -7.15 3.87
N GLN A 150 4.98 -8.36 4.05
CA GLN A 150 5.58 -9.36 4.93
C GLN A 150 6.83 -9.97 4.27
N VAL A 151 7.90 -10.14 5.05
CA VAL A 151 9.17 -10.80 4.64
C VAL A 151 9.24 -12.20 5.22
N ASP A 152 9.00 -12.33 6.52
CA ASP A 152 8.93 -13.60 7.25
C ASP A 152 7.84 -13.49 8.33
N SER A 153 7.70 -14.47 9.17
CA SER A 153 6.63 -14.60 10.17
C SER A 153 6.43 -13.35 11.05
N ASP A 154 7.50 -12.64 11.36
CA ASP A 154 7.50 -11.42 12.20
C ASP A 154 8.28 -10.25 11.59
N THR A 155 8.79 -10.42 10.37
CA THR A 155 9.62 -9.43 9.65
C THR A 155 8.85 -8.83 8.48
N TYR A 156 8.91 -7.50 8.35
CA TYR A 156 8.19 -6.71 7.36
C TYR A 156 9.15 -5.74 6.66
N ALA A 157 8.91 -5.46 5.38
CA ALA A 157 9.61 -4.44 4.61
C ALA A 157 8.63 -3.33 4.22
N LEU A 158 9.04 -2.09 4.42
CA LEU A 158 8.30 -0.88 4.06
C LEU A 158 9.11 -0.07 3.05
N ALA A 159 8.57 0.12 1.86
CA ALA A 159 9.06 1.11 0.92
C ALA A 159 8.29 2.42 1.11
N TYR A 160 9.00 3.55 1.15
CA TYR A 160 8.39 4.86 1.36
C TYR A 160 9.27 6.00 0.83
N MET A 161 8.68 7.18 0.73
CA MET A 161 9.41 8.42 0.46
C MET A 161 9.84 9.06 1.77
N ASN A 162 11.13 9.41 1.85
CA ASN A 162 11.73 10.20 2.92
C ASN A 162 12.17 11.58 2.38
N ASN A 163 12.31 12.59 3.22
CA ASN A 163 12.71 13.95 2.82
C ASN A 163 13.75 14.58 3.77
N THR A 164 14.72 13.78 4.26
CA THR A 164 15.68 14.25 5.28
C THR A 164 16.71 15.26 4.79
N ASN A 165 17.09 15.25 3.52
CA ASN A 165 18.26 16.01 3.05
C ASN A 165 17.98 17.10 2.01
N SER A 166 16.81 17.19 1.46
CA SER A 166 16.45 18.23 0.50
C SER A 166 14.99 18.08 0.08
N ALA A 167 14.39 19.09 -0.50
CA ALA A 167 13.03 19.10 -1.03
C ALA A 167 12.75 18.07 -2.16
N LYS A 168 13.39 16.89 -2.19
CA LYS A 168 13.35 15.96 -3.30
C LYS A 168 12.58 14.67 -3.06
N GLY A 169 12.53 14.15 -1.84
CA GLY A 169 11.75 12.94 -1.53
C GLY A 169 12.44 11.62 -1.86
N GLU A 170 13.57 11.36 -1.19
CA GLU A 170 14.41 10.15 -1.35
C GLU A 170 13.62 8.85 -1.16
N GLY A 171 13.99 7.80 -1.91
CA GLY A 171 13.40 6.47 -1.79
C GLY A 171 14.10 5.61 -0.75
N VAL A 172 13.35 5.11 0.21
CA VAL A 172 13.86 4.28 1.30
C VAL A 172 13.09 2.96 1.38
N ILE A 173 13.82 1.88 1.67
CA ILE A 173 13.24 0.62 2.16
C ILE A 173 13.77 0.38 3.57
N SER A 174 12.89 0.30 4.56
CA SER A 174 13.22 -0.12 5.93
C SER A 174 12.57 -1.46 6.26
N THR A 175 13.23 -2.23 7.11
CA THR A 175 12.70 -3.48 7.64
C THR A 175 12.36 -3.34 9.12
N PHE A 176 11.30 -4.04 9.53
CA PHE A 176 10.77 -4.00 10.90
C PHE A 176 10.46 -5.40 11.38
N THR A 177 10.66 -5.66 12.67
CA THR A 177 9.99 -6.77 13.33
C THR A 177 8.75 -6.27 14.04
N ILE A 178 7.65 -7.02 13.89
CA ILE A 178 6.36 -6.76 14.56
C ILE A 178 5.96 -8.05 15.30
N SER A 179 5.79 -7.97 16.62
CA SER A 179 5.35 -9.12 17.40
C SER A 179 3.94 -9.57 16.98
N SER A 180 3.64 -10.86 17.09
CA SER A 180 2.33 -11.43 16.69
C SER A 180 1.13 -10.78 17.39
N ASP A 181 1.33 -10.23 18.60
CA ASP A 181 0.30 -9.47 19.33
C ASP A 181 0.30 -7.95 19.02
N GLY A 182 1.14 -7.50 18.09
CA GLY A 182 1.25 -6.09 17.69
C GLY A 182 1.85 -5.14 18.74
N THR A 183 2.23 -5.63 19.93
CA THR A 183 2.66 -4.76 21.05
C THR A 183 4.08 -4.23 20.90
N THR A 184 4.90 -4.85 20.07
CA THR A 184 6.29 -4.46 19.84
C THR A 184 6.56 -4.29 18.36
N ILE A 185 7.03 -3.10 17.96
CA ILE A 185 7.49 -2.79 16.63
C ILE A 185 8.91 -2.28 16.75
N THR A 186 9.85 -2.84 15.99
CA THR A 186 11.27 -2.46 16.03
C THR A 186 11.82 -2.35 14.62
N GLU A 187 12.42 -1.22 14.28
CA GLU A 187 13.17 -1.07 13.04
C GLU A 187 14.47 -1.89 13.10
N VAL A 188 14.78 -2.62 12.04
CA VAL A 188 15.92 -3.55 11.96
C VAL A 188 17.01 -2.99 11.07
N ALA A 189 16.69 -2.58 9.85
CA ALA A 189 17.62 -2.04 8.87
C ALA A 189 16.91 -1.05 7.95
N SER A 190 17.70 -0.20 7.28
CA SER A 190 17.22 0.76 6.30
C SER A 190 18.22 0.87 5.14
N LEU A 191 17.70 1.03 3.92
CA LEU A 191 18.44 1.26 2.69
C LEU A 191 17.82 2.43 1.92
N GLU A 192 18.58 3.50 1.68
CA GLU A 192 18.25 4.51 0.69
C GLU A 192 18.58 3.95 -0.70
N HIS A 193 17.56 3.72 -1.53
CA HIS A 193 17.72 3.14 -2.87
C HIS A 193 17.64 4.20 -3.99
N ASP A 194 17.00 5.33 -3.72
CA ASP A 194 16.94 6.47 -4.64
C ASP A 194 17.23 7.78 -3.90
N THR A 195 18.27 8.52 -4.35
CA THR A 195 18.73 9.76 -3.72
C THR A 195 17.97 11.00 -4.20
N ASP A 196 16.97 10.86 -5.07
CA ASP A 196 16.30 11.99 -5.68
C ASP A 196 14.79 11.98 -5.42
N ILE A 197 14.02 11.05 -5.97
CA ILE A 197 12.56 10.96 -5.80
C ILE A 197 12.11 9.49 -5.82
N ALA A 198 11.23 9.09 -4.89
CA ALA A 198 10.50 7.82 -4.97
C ALA A 198 9.05 7.98 -4.50
N LEU A 199 8.16 8.24 -5.43
CA LEU A 199 6.72 8.42 -5.17
C LEU A 199 5.93 7.19 -5.65
N ASN A 200 4.70 7.06 -5.14
CA ASN A 200 3.76 6.05 -5.61
C ASN A 200 4.34 4.63 -5.60
N THR A 201 4.97 4.27 -4.50
CA THR A 201 5.64 2.99 -4.32
C THR A 201 4.66 1.81 -4.35
N SER A 202 5.05 0.71 -4.97
CA SER A 202 4.33 -0.56 -4.97
C SER A 202 5.34 -1.69 -4.86
N LEU A 203 5.50 -2.23 -3.65
CA LEU A 203 6.43 -3.30 -3.29
C LEU A 203 5.70 -4.65 -3.30
N VAL A 204 6.28 -5.66 -3.93
CA VAL A 204 5.76 -7.03 -3.94
C VAL A 204 6.87 -8.03 -3.70
N GLN A 205 6.55 -9.16 -3.06
CA GLN A 205 7.46 -10.29 -2.95
C GLN A 205 7.49 -11.06 -4.27
N VAL A 206 8.68 -11.39 -4.73
CA VAL A 206 8.95 -12.17 -5.96
C VAL A 206 9.27 -13.62 -5.58
N ASP A 207 10.23 -13.80 -4.71
CA ASP A 207 10.69 -15.06 -4.12
C ASP A 207 10.86 -14.88 -2.61
N PRO A 208 11.14 -15.92 -1.83
CA PRO A 208 11.25 -15.81 -0.37
C PRO A 208 12.18 -14.71 0.15
N ASP A 209 13.22 -14.37 -0.62
CA ASP A 209 14.19 -13.32 -0.28
C ASP A 209 14.31 -12.19 -1.34
N THR A 210 13.51 -12.24 -2.39
CA THR A 210 13.55 -11.28 -3.52
C THR A 210 12.27 -10.47 -3.59
N TYR A 211 12.41 -9.15 -3.76
CA TYR A 211 11.32 -8.18 -3.81
C TYR A 211 11.46 -7.28 -5.03
N ALA A 212 10.34 -6.86 -5.61
CA ALA A 212 10.29 -5.87 -6.68
C ALA A 212 9.52 -4.64 -6.22
N LEU A 213 10.08 -3.46 -6.47
CA LEU A 213 9.51 -2.15 -6.16
C LEU A 213 9.29 -1.37 -7.45
N ALA A 214 8.04 -1.08 -7.77
CA ALA A 214 7.71 -0.07 -8.78
C ALA A 214 7.54 1.29 -8.11
N TYR A 215 8.10 2.35 -8.71
CA TYR A 215 8.00 3.71 -8.17
C TYR A 215 8.16 4.78 -9.25
N THR A 216 7.76 6.00 -8.92
CA THR A 216 8.02 7.20 -9.72
C THR A 216 9.35 7.79 -9.24
N GLY A 217 10.34 7.83 -10.11
CA GLY A 217 11.67 8.38 -9.81
C GLY A 217 11.92 9.77 -10.36
N THR A 218 13.19 10.10 -10.54
CA THR A 218 13.68 11.38 -11.10
C THR A 218 12.97 11.73 -12.40
N ALA A 219 12.73 13.00 -12.62
CA ALA A 219 12.02 13.56 -13.77
C ALA A 219 10.55 13.11 -13.93
N SER A 220 10.01 12.41 -12.96
CA SER A 220 8.70 11.74 -12.98
C SER A 220 8.70 10.43 -13.78
N ASP A 221 9.85 9.90 -14.13
CA ASP A 221 10.00 8.67 -14.90
C ASP A 221 9.59 7.44 -14.07
N GLY A 222 9.24 6.35 -14.73
CA GLY A 222 8.82 5.10 -14.08
C GLY A 222 9.98 4.11 -13.92
N PHE A 223 10.17 3.60 -12.71
CA PHE A 223 11.22 2.63 -12.38
C PHE A 223 10.65 1.35 -11.78
N ILE A 224 11.33 0.24 -12.03
CA ILE A 224 11.23 -1.00 -11.25
C ILE A 224 12.63 -1.38 -10.79
N SER A 225 12.81 -1.52 -9.47
CA SER A 225 14.03 -2.03 -8.85
C SER A 225 13.75 -3.36 -8.13
N THR A 226 14.76 -4.24 -8.11
CA THR A 226 14.70 -5.50 -7.36
C THR A 226 15.68 -5.48 -6.20
N PHE A 227 15.26 -6.11 -5.10
CA PHE A 227 16.01 -6.16 -3.85
C PHE A 227 16.06 -7.58 -3.31
N THR A 228 17.15 -7.93 -2.66
CA THR A 228 17.17 -9.07 -1.74
C THR A 228 17.06 -8.55 -0.30
N ILE A 229 16.20 -9.20 0.50
CA ILE A 229 15.99 -8.90 1.92
C ILE A 229 16.16 -10.21 2.68
N SER A 230 17.09 -10.27 3.64
CA SER A 230 17.24 -11.46 4.48
C SER A 230 15.98 -11.69 5.33
N SER A 231 15.66 -12.95 5.64
CA SER A 231 14.46 -13.31 6.42
C SER A 231 14.38 -12.63 7.79
N ASP A 232 15.54 -12.34 8.42
CA ASP A 232 15.64 -11.59 9.68
C ASP A 232 15.62 -10.05 9.49
N GLY A 233 15.49 -9.57 8.26
CA GLY A 233 15.44 -8.16 7.92
C GLY A 233 16.78 -7.40 8.07
N THR A 234 17.86 -8.06 8.50
CA THR A 234 19.12 -7.34 8.82
C THR A 234 19.90 -6.86 7.59
N THR A 235 19.63 -7.42 6.42
CA THR A 235 20.33 -7.09 5.18
C THR A 235 19.35 -6.79 4.07
N ILE A 236 19.46 -5.60 3.49
CA ILE A 236 18.73 -5.16 2.30
C ILE A 236 19.77 -4.83 1.23
N THR A 237 19.64 -5.40 0.03
CA THR A 237 20.57 -5.15 -1.08
C THR A 237 19.80 -4.91 -2.36
N GLU A 238 20.02 -3.79 -3.03
CA GLU A 238 19.51 -3.57 -4.38
C GLU A 238 20.29 -4.46 -5.37
N VAL A 239 19.56 -5.18 -6.22
CA VAL A 239 20.12 -6.15 -7.17
C VAL A 239 20.13 -5.59 -8.58
N GLY A 240 19.04 -4.95 -9.00
CA GLY A 240 18.93 -4.35 -10.32
C GLY A 240 17.82 -3.32 -10.40
N SER A 241 17.93 -2.43 -11.38
CA SER A 241 16.93 -1.40 -11.65
C SER A 241 16.68 -1.28 -13.16
N LEU A 242 15.45 -1.00 -13.53
CA LEU A 242 14.99 -0.75 -14.89
C LEU A 242 14.14 0.51 -14.91
N GLU A 243 14.53 1.48 -15.71
CA GLU A 243 13.66 2.59 -16.11
C GLU A 243 12.72 2.07 -17.21
N HIS A 244 11.43 1.88 -16.86
CA HIS A 244 10.45 1.31 -17.77
C HIS A 244 9.65 2.36 -18.56
N ASP A 245 9.63 3.60 -18.07
CA ASP A 245 8.99 4.72 -18.74
C ASP A 245 9.81 6.01 -18.53
N THR A 246 10.27 6.63 -19.62
CA THR A 246 11.12 7.84 -19.64
C THR A 246 10.32 9.14 -19.69
N VAL A 247 9.01 9.07 -19.52
CA VAL A 247 8.11 10.24 -19.60
C VAL A 247 7.31 10.40 -18.33
N ARG A 248 6.72 9.30 -17.81
CA ARG A 248 5.86 9.34 -16.63
C ARG A 248 5.57 7.94 -16.07
N GLY A 249 5.72 7.78 -14.76
CA GLY A 249 5.40 6.54 -14.06
C GLY A 249 4.68 6.79 -12.73
N PHE A 250 3.45 7.35 -12.75
CA PHE A 250 2.70 7.67 -11.54
C PHE A 250 1.66 6.60 -11.17
N TYR A 251 1.29 6.56 -9.88
CA TYR A 251 0.22 5.71 -9.36
C TYR A 251 0.44 4.23 -9.65
N ASN A 252 1.63 3.77 -9.35
CA ASN A 252 2.07 2.41 -9.62
C ASN A 252 1.26 1.37 -8.83
N SER A 253 0.87 0.30 -9.50
CA SER A 253 0.27 -0.90 -8.91
C SER A 253 0.87 -2.12 -9.58
N LEU A 254 1.76 -2.80 -8.88
CA LEU A 254 2.49 -3.99 -9.35
C LEU A 254 1.83 -5.24 -8.75
N VAL A 255 1.56 -6.22 -9.60
CA VAL A 255 0.96 -7.50 -9.19
C VAL A 255 1.65 -8.68 -9.89
N GLN A 256 1.75 -9.81 -9.20
CA GLN A 256 2.20 -11.06 -9.80
C GLN A 256 1.12 -11.65 -10.71
N VAL A 257 1.49 -12.08 -11.89
CA VAL A 257 0.61 -12.76 -12.87
C VAL A 257 0.92 -14.24 -12.93
N ASP A 258 2.20 -14.60 -12.93
CA ASP A 258 2.71 -15.97 -12.96
C ASP A 258 4.01 -16.04 -12.15
N SER A 259 4.65 -17.19 -12.03
CA SER A 259 5.85 -17.43 -11.21
C SER A 259 6.95 -16.36 -11.38
N ASP A 260 7.12 -15.88 -12.60
CA ASP A 260 8.18 -14.93 -13.00
C ASP A 260 7.64 -13.69 -13.76
N THR A 261 6.33 -13.65 -14.04
CA THR A 261 5.70 -12.56 -14.78
C THR A 261 4.92 -11.63 -13.85
N TYR A 262 5.13 -10.34 -14.00
CA TYR A 262 4.48 -9.27 -13.24
C TYR A 262 3.79 -8.28 -14.17
N ALA A 263 2.64 -7.76 -13.75
CA ALA A 263 1.94 -6.69 -14.44
C ALA A 263 1.97 -5.42 -13.58
N LEU A 264 2.33 -4.30 -14.21
CA LEU A 264 2.34 -2.97 -13.61
C LEU A 264 1.30 -2.10 -14.33
N ALA A 265 0.31 -1.63 -13.58
CA ALA A 265 -0.58 -0.55 -14.02
C ALA A 265 -0.05 0.80 -13.52
N TYR A 266 -0.02 1.81 -14.38
CA TYR A 266 0.50 3.14 -14.05
C TYR A 266 -0.04 4.23 -14.99
N ASP A 267 0.11 5.50 -14.60
CA ASP A 267 -0.15 6.65 -15.47
C ASP A 267 1.14 7.00 -16.25
N ALA A 268 1.10 6.78 -17.58
CA ALA A 268 2.25 6.86 -18.49
C ALA A 268 2.33 8.15 -19.31
N GLY A 269 1.46 9.13 -19.12
CA GLY A 269 1.46 10.29 -20.01
C GLY A 269 0.81 11.54 -19.48
N CYS A 270 1.02 12.65 -20.17
CA CYS A 270 0.19 13.82 -19.94
C CYS A 270 -1.25 13.49 -20.37
N CYS A 271 -2.23 13.88 -19.58
CA CYS A 271 -3.67 13.80 -19.89
C CYS A 271 -4.37 12.46 -19.59
N GLY A 272 -3.86 11.67 -18.61
CA GLY A 272 -4.57 10.50 -18.11
C GLY A 272 -4.44 9.25 -18.99
N THR A 273 -3.28 9.05 -19.59
CA THR A 273 -2.98 7.81 -20.33
C THR A 273 -2.64 6.71 -19.32
N ALA A 274 -3.56 5.80 -19.09
CA ALA A 274 -3.26 4.60 -18.30
C ALA A 274 -2.50 3.57 -19.15
N SER A 275 -1.47 2.96 -18.60
CA SER A 275 -0.70 1.90 -19.22
C SER A 275 -0.64 0.66 -18.35
N ILE A 276 -0.56 -0.50 -18.99
CA ILE A 276 -0.20 -1.76 -18.34
C ILE A 276 1.02 -2.30 -19.06
N SER A 277 2.09 -2.51 -18.29
CA SER A 277 3.31 -3.16 -18.77
C SER A 277 3.49 -4.51 -18.08
N THR A 278 4.08 -5.47 -18.77
CA THR A 278 4.45 -6.77 -18.20
C THR A 278 5.96 -6.90 -18.13
N PHE A 279 6.42 -7.50 -17.05
CA PHE A 279 7.84 -7.69 -16.75
C PHE A 279 8.12 -9.15 -16.40
N ASP A 280 9.28 -9.61 -16.84
CA ASP A 280 9.90 -10.83 -16.35
C ASP A 280 10.89 -10.45 -15.24
N ILE A 281 10.72 -11.02 -14.05
CA ILE A 281 11.56 -10.76 -12.87
C ILE A 281 12.10 -12.11 -12.32
N ALA A 282 12.52 -12.99 -13.23
CA ALA A 282 12.93 -14.35 -12.85
C ALA A 282 14.25 -14.45 -12.09
N THR A 283 15.15 -13.46 -12.16
CA THR A 283 16.50 -13.67 -11.62
C THR A 283 17.22 -12.51 -10.98
N SER A 284 16.97 -11.26 -11.25
CA SER A 284 17.68 -10.16 -10.58
C SER A 284 17.54 -8.79 -11.26
N THR A 285 17.35 -8.74 -12.55
CA THR A 285 17.14 -7.45 -13.26
C THR A 285 15.80 -7.52 -13.97
N PRO A 286 14.86 -6.62 -13.67
CA PRO A 286 13.58 -6.58 -14.34
C PRO A 286 13.74 -6.41 -15.84
N HIS A 287 12.98 -7.15 -16.61
CA HIS A 287 12.97 -7.05 -18.08
C HIS A 287 11.53 -6.80 -18.55
N GLN A 288 11.29 -5.68 -19.23
CA GLN A 288 9.97 -5.35 -19.79
C GLN A 288 9.67 -6.24 -21.00
N VAL A 289 8.54 -6.95 -20.96
CA VAL A 289 8.11 -7.88 -22.00
C VAL A 289 7.13 -7.23 -22.96
N GLY A 290 6.22 -6.40 -22.46
CA GLY A 290 5.21 -5.74 -23.30
C GLY A 290 4.53 -4.58 -22.59
N THR A 291 3.93 -3.69 -23.39
CA THR A 291 3.12 -2.56 -22.89
C THR A 291 1.87 -2.40 -23.73
N VAL A 292 0.74 -2.17 -23.05
CA VAL A 292 -0.52 -1.74 -23.66
C VAL A 292 -0.91 -0.42 -23.02
N SER A 293 -1.10 0.62 -23.85
CA SER A 293 -1.53 1.94 -23.40
C SER A 293 -2.90 2.28 -23.95
N THR A 294 -3.75 2.87 -23.12
CA THR A 294 -5.03 3.43 -23.58
C THR A 294 -4.80 4.86 -24.04
N THR A 295 -5.08 5.15 -25.30
CA THR A 295 -5.21 6.53 -25.78
C THR A 295 -6.65 6.97 -25.58
N SER A 296 -6.88 7.99 -24.74
CA SER A 296 -8.19 8.66 -24.59
C SER A 296 -8.56 9.43 -25.85
#